data_4ffbe76d654f16e02d340df7b32f39a6
#
_entry.id   4ffbe76d654f16e02d340df7b32f39a6
#
_cell.length_a   1.000
_cell.length_b   1.000
_cell.length_c   1.000
_cell.angle_alpha   90.00
_cell.angle_beta   90.00
_cell.angle_gamma   90.00
#
_symmetry.space_group_name_H-M   'P 1'
#
loop_
_entity.id
_entity.type
_entity.pdbx_description
1 polymer ?
#
loop_
_entity_poly.entity_id
_entity_poly.type
_entity_poly.pdbx_seq_one_letter_code
_entity_poly.pdbx_strand_id
1 'polypeptide(L)'
;YGVPGEVLEEQARLMRAWIATEPPLCEPTRVERRMRGGDRVPFKDFELEVIHAPGHTAGHVLLHEARTGALLTGDHLMGQAVPFTETYVVPRAPDPADPRCRRPRFRGLPAYLRGLRNLRGSAFRQILPAHGGLIDRPGRAIEEAILFYEVRVQRIERALQRAAQGIGHASAWQIWQLLFPKLDPRTQMRTRMMMVIG
;
A
#
# COMPACT_ATOMS: atom_id res chain seq x y z
N TYR A 1 3.36 -12.25 -14.85
CA TYR A 1 4.37 -11.30 -14.40
C TYR A 1 5.80 -11.75 -14.66
N GLY A 2 6.01 -12.99 -15.15
CA GLY A 2 7.30 -13.54 -15.58
C GLY A 2 8.23 -13.97 -14.44
N VAL A 3 7.76 -14.08 -13.21
CA VAL A 3 8.58 -14.56 -12.08
C VAL A 3 8.88 -16.05 -12.26
N PRO A 4 10.14 -16.50 -12.11
CA PRO A 4 10.49 -17.91 -12.17
C PRO A 4 9.79 -18.75 -11.11
N GLY A 5 9.40 -20.00 -11.46
CA GLY A 5 8.68 -20.90 -10.56
C GLY A 5 9.43 -21.17 -9.26
N GLU A 6 10.73 -21.42 -9.34
CA GLU A 6 11.61 -21.64 -8.19
C GLU A 6 11.62 -20.47 -7.17
N VAL A 7 11.53 -19.22 -7.67
CA VAL A 7 11.43 -18.04 -6.80
C VAL A 7 10.08 -17.99 -6.11
N LEU A 8 9.02 -18.33 -6.83
CA LEU A 8 7.66 -18.39 -6.25
C LEU A 8 7.53 -19.49 -5.20
N GLU A 9 8.11 -20.65 -5.46
CA GLU A 9 8.12 -21.79 -4.52
C GLU A 9 8.85 -21.44 -3.23
N GLU A 10 10.01 -20.81 -3.33
CA GLU A 10 10.77 -20.36 -2.16
C GLU A 10 10.02 -19.29 -1.36
N GLN A 11 9.41 -18.31 -2.03
CA GLN A 11 8.57 -17.31 -1.37
C GLN A 11 7.36 -17.95 -0.65
N ALA A 12 6.74 -18.95 -1.28
CA ALA A 12 5.64 -19.69 -0.67
C ALA A 12 6.10 -20.52 0.53
N ARG A 13 7.30 -21.11 0.47
CA ARG A 13 7.92 -21.84 1.57
C ARG A 13 8.17 -20.92 2.77
N LEU A 14 8.83 -19.76 2.54
CA LEU A 14 9.12 -18.78 3.58
C LEU A 14 7.84 -18.24 4.22
N MET A 15 6.79 -18.00 3.42
CA MET A 15 5.51 -17.54 3.91
C MET A 15 4.84 -18.59 4.81
N ARG A 16 4.81 -19.87 4.39
CA ARG A 16 4.25 -20.94 5.21
C ARG A 16 5.02 -21.10 6.52
N ALA A 17 6.36 -21.03 6.48
CA ALA A 17 7.18 -21.08 7.68
C ALA A 17 6.86 -19.93 8.64
N TRP A 18 6.73 -18.71 8.11
CA TRP A 18 6.38 -17.52 8.91
C TRP A 18 4.99 -17.68 9.54
N ILE A 19 3.97 -18.06 8.78
CA ILE A 19 2.60 -18.26 9.29
C ILE A 19 2.58 -19.36 10.38
N ALA A 20 3.41 -20.40 10.25
CA ALA A 20 3.46 -21.48 11.22
C ALA A 20 4.14 -21.10 12.55
N THR A 21 4.99 -20.06 12.53
CA THR A 21 5.72 -19.60 13.73
C THR A 21 5.01 -18.45 14.46
N GLU A 22 4.14 -17.73 13.76
CA GLU A 22 3.41 -16.61 14.34
C GLU A 22 2.12 -17.14 15.01
N PRO A 23 1.83 -16.76 16.26
CA PRO A 23 0.53 -17.02 16.84
C PRO A 23 -0.55 -16.28 16.04
N PRO A 24 -1.81 -16.72 16.06
CA PRO A 24 -2.87 -15.99 15.40
C PRO A 24 -2.93 -14.57 15.98
N LEU A 25 -2.57 -13.58 15.14
CA LEU A 25 -2.44 -12.17 15.52
C LEU A 25 -3.79 -11.53 15.90
N CYS A 26 -4.90 -12.17 15.54
CA CYS A 26 -6.24 -11.69 15.84
C CYS A 26 -7.24 -12.87 15.90
N GLU A 27 -8.20 -12.73 16.79
CA GLU A 27 -9.35 -13.60 16.83
C GLU A 27 -10.41 -13.13 15.83
N PRO A 28 -11.21 -14.07 15.24
CA PRO A 28 -12.36 -13.69 14.44
C PRO A 28 -13.29 -12.80 15.24
N THR A 29 -13.58 -11.61 14.73
CA THR A 29 -14.50 -10.68 15.40
C THR A 29 -15.66 -10.31 14.48
N ARG A 30 -16.79 -9.93 15.10
CA ARG A 30 -17.97 -9.45 14.39
C ARG A 30 -17.84 -7.95 14.15
N VAL A 31 -18.07 -7.53 12.90
CA VAL A 31 -18.19 -6.09 12.57
C VAL A 31 -19.57 -5.59 12.99
N GLU A 32 -19.63 -4.74 13.99
CA GLU A 32 -20.87 -4.15 14.47
C GLU A 32 -21.31 -2.97 13.61
N ARG A 33 -20.36 -2.15 13.17
CA ARG A 33 -20.64 -0.95 12.36
C ARG A 33 -19.66 -0.83 11.20
N ARG A 34 -20.20 -0.60 10.01
CA ARG A 34 -19.40 -0.25 8.82
C ARG A 34 -19.26 1.27 8.74
N MET A 35 -18.06 1.74 8.45
CA MET A 35 -17.73 3.16 8.35
C MET A 35 -17.49 3.56 6.90
N ARG A 36 -17.83 4.82 6.58
CA ARG A 36 -17.59 5.45 5.27
C ARG A 36 -16.91 6.81 5.46
N GLY A 37 -16.27 7.31 4.42
CA GLY A 37 -15.78 8.69 4.44
C GLY A 37 -16.91 9.69 4.70
N GLY A 38 -16.66 10.64 5.60
CA GLY A 38 -17.62 11.61 6.10
C GLY A 38 -18.40 11.16 7.35
N ASP A 39 -18.34 9.87 7.72
CA ASP A 39 -18.94 9.41 8.98
C ASP A 39 -18.22 10.05 10.17
N ARG A 40 -18.96 10.18 11.28
CA ARG A 40 -18.42 10.65 12.55
C ARG A 40 -18.54 9.58 13.62
N VAL A 41 -17.48 9.42 14.39
CA VAL A 41 -17.40 8.50 15.52
C VAL A 41 -17.39 9.33 16.79
N PRO A 42 -18.52 9.40 17.54
CA PRO A 42 -18.58 10.16 18.76
C PRO A 42 -17.88 9.44 19.91
N PHE A 43 -17.16 10.21 20.72
CA PHE A 43 -16.65 9.86 22.04
C PHE A 43 -17.23 10.82 23.07
N LYS A 44 -16.97 10.59 24.35
CA LYS A 44 -17.53 11.42 25.43
C LYS A 44 -17.23 12.92 25.24
N ASP A 45 -15.99 13.25 24.92
CA ASP A 45 -15.48 14.64 24.92
C ASP A 45 -15.00 15.12 23.54
N PHE A 46 -15.05 14.28 22.50
CA PHE A 46 -14.62 14.60 21.13
C PHE A 46 -15.30 13.68 20.12
N GLU A 47 -15.13 13.99 18.86
CA GLU A 47 -15.53 13.11 17.77
C GLU A 47 -14.39 12.98 16.75
N LEU A 48 -14.38 11.86 16.05
CA LEU A 48 -13.44 11.59 14.95
C LEU A 48 -14.21 11.57 13.63
N GLU A 49 -13.77 12.37 12.67
CA GLU A 49 -14.25 12.31 11.30
C GLU A 49 -13.51 11.21 10.54
N VAL A 50 -14.23 10.37 9.84
CA VAL A 50 -13.68 9.30 9.00
C VAL A 50 -13.35 9.87 7.63
N ILE A 51 -12.09 9.76 7.21
CA ILE A 51 -11.64 10.12 5.86
C ILE A 51 -11.28 8.82 5.13
N HIS A 52 -12.00 8.46 4.06
CA HIS A 52 -11.65 7.29 3.25
C HIS A 52 -10.37 7.56 2.47
N ALA A 53 -9.34 6.77 2.73
CA ALA A 53 -8.00 6.92 2.17
C ALA A 53 -7.48 5.57 1.62
N PRO A 54 -8.06 5.07 0.52
CA PRO A 54 -7.65 3.79 -0.05
C PRO A 54 -6.25 3.88 -0.63
N GLY A 55 -5.52 2.76 -0.56
CA GLY A 55 -4.16 2.67 -1.10
C GLY A 55 -3.36 1.57 -0.45
N HIS A 56 -3.00 1.72 0.81
CA HIS A 56 -2.39 0.64 1.60
C HIS A 56 -3.32 -0.58 1.61
N THR A 57 -4.60 -0.36 1.92
CA THR A 57 -5.68 -1.32 1.62
C THR A 57 -6.84 -0.60 0.93
N ALA A 58 -7.74 -1.36 0.28
CA ALA A 58 -8.91 -0.80 -0.40
C ALA A 58 -9.89 -0.11 0.56
N GLY A 59 -9.99 -0.60 1.80
CA GLY A 59 -10.88 -0.08 2.83
C GLY A 59 -10.23 0.87 3.83
N HIS A 60 -8.99 1.31 3.58
CA HIS A 60 -8.25 2.12 4.55
C HIS A 60 -8.94 3.46 4.84
N VAL A 61 -8.95 3.84 6.11
CA VAL A 61 -9.50 5.12 6.58
C VAL A 61 -8.49 5.84 7.46
N LEU A 62 -8.58 7.16 7.47
CA LEU A 62 -7.94 8.03 8.45
C LEU A 62 -9.01 8.56 9.39
N LEU A 63 -8.59 8.92 10.60
CA LEU A 63 -9.50 9.49 11.60
C LEU A 63 -8.96 10.87 12.00
N HIS A 64 -9.78 11.90 11.81
CA HIS A 64 -9.43 13.28 12.09
C HIS A 64 -10.17 13.82 13.32
N GLU A 65 -9.43 14.35 14.28
CA GLU A 65 -9.96 15.10 15.41
C GLU A 65 -9.80 16.60 15.15
N ALA A 66 -10.91 17.28 14.83
CA ALA A 66 -10.88 18.66 14.32
C ALA A 66 -10.42 19.69 15.35
N ARG A 67 -10.73 19.49 16.64
CA ARG A 67 -10.40 20.44 17.71
C ARG A 67 -8.89 20.55 17.95
N THR A 68 -8.17 19.44 17.94
CA THR A 68 -6.71 19.40 18.09
C THR A 68 -5.97 19.46 16.77
N GLY A 69 -6.65 19.15 15.67
CA GLY A 69 -6.02 18.99 14.34
C GLY A 69 -5.22 17.70 14.23
N ALA A 70 -5.48 16.71 15.08
CA ALA A 70 -4.82 15.43 15.06
C ALA A 70 -5.39 14.52 13.97
N LEU A 71 -4.51 13.90 13.17
CA LEU A 71 -4.86 12.93 12.13
C LEU A 71 -4.25 11.57 12.47
N LEU A 72 -5.08 10.57 12.76
CA LEU A 72 -4.67 9.18 12.90
C LEU A 72 -4.62 8.56 11.51
N THR A 73 -3.46 8.14 11.07
CA THR A 73 -3.24 7.70 9.68
C THR A 73 -3.14 6.20 9.50
N GLY A 74 -3.11 5.41 10.57
CA GLY A 74 -2.82 3.99 10.44
C GLY A 74 -1.52 3.79 9.65
N ASP A 75 -1.58 2.93 8.64
CA ASP A 75 -0.45 2.67 7.73
C ASP A 75 -0.45 3.53 6.47
N HIS A 76 -1.30 4.56 6.38
CA HIS A 76 -1.33 5.42 5.19
C HIS A 76 -0.15 6.41 5.14
N LEU A 77 0.24 6.97 6.29
CA LEU A 77 1.43 7.81 6.45
C LEU A 77 2.17 7.35 7.70
N MET A 78 3.45 7.04 7.55
CA MET A 78 4.32 6.55 8.63
C MET A 78 5.60 7.40 8.70
N GLY A 79 6.13 7.60 9.91
CA GLY A 79 7.24 8.55 10.11
C GLY A 79 8.58 8.12 9.51
N GLN A 80 8.81 6.83 9.33
CA GLN A 80 10.10 6.29 8.88
C GLN A 80 9.99 5.34 7.68
N ALA A 81 8.80 5.12 7.17
CA ALA A 81 8.56 4.21 6.06
C ALA A 81 7.42 4.73 5.18
N VAL A 82 7.44 4.36 3.92
CA VAL A 82 6.32 4.56 3.02
C VAL A 82 5.62 3.21 2.85
N PRO A 83 4.31 3.13 3.08
CA PRO A 83 3.57 1.87 3.02
C PRO A 83 3.60 1.27 1.62
N PHE A 84 3.56 -0.04 1.51
CA PHE A 84 3.21 -0.67 0.25
C PHE A 84 1.71 -0.42 -0.04
N THR A 85 1.36 -0.41 -1.32
CA THR A 85 -0.02 -0.24 -1.77
C THR A 85 -0.57 -1.57 -2.26
N GLU A 86 -1.79 -1.90 -1.82
CA GLU A 86 -2.45 -3.14 -2.21
C GLU A 86 -2.91 -3.10 -3.68
N THR A 87 -2.77 -4.21 -4.39
CA THR A 87 -3.26 -4.31 -5.76
C THR A 87 -3.94 -5.66 -5.96
N TYR A 88 -5.20 -5.64 -6.38
CA TYR A 88 -5.94 -6.85 -6.74
C TYR A 88 -5.74 -7.17 -8.20
N VAL A 89 -5.06 -8.28 -8.45
CA VAL A 89 -4.74 -8.76 -9.78
C VAL A 89 -5.72 -9.86 -10.17
N VAL A 90 -6.35 -9.71 -11.32
CA VAL A 90 -7.19 -10.77 -11.88
C VAL A 90 -6.27 -11.82 -12.53
N PRO A 91 -6.47 -13.12 -12.29
CA PRO A 91 -5.75 -14.19 -12.96
C PRO A 91 -5.82 -14.08 -14.48
N ARG A 92 -4.77 -14.50 -15.19
CA ARG A 92 -4.72 -14.47 -16.67
C ARG A 92 -5.83 -15.33 -17.32
N ALA A 93 -6.14 -16.45 -16.69
CA ALA A 93 -7.28 -17.31 -17.03
C ALA A 93 -8.31 -17.19 -15.89
N PRO A 94 -9.28 -16.30 -15.99
CA PRO A 94 -10.28 -16.13 -14.94
C PRO A 94 -11.14 -17.37 -14.81
N ASP A 95 -11.18 -17.95 -13.61
CA ASP A 95 -12.08 -19.02 -13.22
C ASP A 95 -13.19 -18.40 -12.35
N PRO A 96 -14.47 -18.52 -12.72
CA PRO A 96 -15.59 -18.04 -11.88
C PRO A 96 -15.64 -18.68 -10.48
N ALA A 97 -15.07 -19.85 -10.31
CA ALA A 97 -14.96 -20.54 -9.02
C ALA A 97 -13.84 -19.93 -8.14
N ASP A 98 -12.82 -19.27 -8.73
CA ASP A 98 -11.75 -18.62 -7.98
C ASP A 98 -12.27 -17.34 -7.29
N PRO A 99 -12.23 -17.27 -5.93
CA PRO A 99 -12.68 -16.09 -5.19
C PRO A 99 -11.98 -14.80 -5.62
N ARG A 100 -10.74 -14.87 -6.14
CA ARG A 100 -9.98 -13.73 -6.63
C ARG A 100 -10.60 -13.09 -7.85
N CYS A 101 -11.29 -13.87 -8.70
CA CYS A 101 -11.99 -13.38 -9.88
C CYS A 101 -13.26 -12.59 -9.55
N ARG A 102 -13.80 -12.76 -8.33
CA ARG A 102 -14.99 -12.06 -7.83
C ARG A 102 -14.66 -10.72 -7.16
N ARG A 103 -13.40 -10.44 -6.88
CA ARG A 103 -12.97 -9.19 -6.24
C ARG A 103 -12.98 -8.05 -7.24
N PRO A 104 -13.48 -6.87 -6.87
CA PRO A 104 -13.34 -5.69 -7.70
C PRO A 104 -11.86 -5.41 -7.98
N ARG A 105 -11.56 -4.95 -9.18
CA ARG A 105 -10.19 -4.51 -9.51
C ARG A 105 -9.84 -3.31 -8.65
N PHE A 106 -8.73 -3.39 -7.96
CA PHE A 106 -8.21 -2.31 -7.14
C PHE A 106 -6.75 -2.06 -7.47
N ARG A 107 -6.40 -0.81 -7.75
CA ARG A 107 -5.04 -0.35 -7.95
C ARG A 107 -4.69 0.61 -6.84
N GLY A 108 -3.93 0.12 -5.86
CA GLY A 108 -3.63 0.85 -4.64
C GLY A 108 -2.81 2.09 -4.85
N LEU A 109 -1.76 2.05 -5.67
CA LEU A 109 -0.87 3.20 -5.85
C LEU A 109 -1.59 4.43 -6.45
N PRO A 110 -2.37 4.35 -7.54
CA PRO A 110 -3.14 5.49 -8.01
C PRO A 110 -4.15 6.01 -6.98
N ALA A 111 -4.79 5.12 -6.21
CA ALA A 111 -5.72 5.51 -5.15
C ALA A 111 -4.99 6.21 -4.00
N TYR A 112 -3.85 5.67 -3.57
CA TYR A 112 -2.98 6.24 -2.54
C TYR A 112 -2.52 7.65 -2.89
N LEU A 113 -1.97 7.84 -4.09
CA LEU A 113 -1.51 9.16 -4.54
C LEU A 113 -2.64 10.18 -4.65
N ARG A 114 -3.84 9.77 -5.10
CA ARG A 114 -5.02 10.65 -5.07
C ARG A 114 -5.39 11.01 -3.63
N GLY A 115 -5.41 10.04 -2.72
CA GLY A 115 -5.67 10.26 -1.29
C GLY A 115 -4.71 11.28 -0.69
N LEU A 116 -3.41 11.10 -0.88
CA LEU A 116 -2.40 12.05 -0.39
C LEU A 116 -2.58 13.46 -0.97
N ARG A 117 -2.83 13.57 -2.28
CA ARG A 117 -3.07 14.88 -2.93
C ARG A 117 -4.30 15.58 -2.38
N ASN A 118 -5.35 14.85 -2.03
CA ASN A 118 -6.55 15.40 -1.40
C ASN A 118 -6.29 15.91 0.03
N LEU A 119 -5.26 15.41 0.71
CA LEU A 119 -4.86 15.89 2.02
C LEU A 119 -3.98 17.14 1.97
N ARG A 120 -3.51 17.55 0.79
CA ARG A 120 -2.71 18.76 0.62
C ARG A 120 -3.48 20.01 1.07
N GLY A 121 -2.81 20.88 1.79
CA GLY A 121 -3.42 22.13 2.26
C GLY A 121 -4.39 21.98 3.43
N SER A 122 -4.63 20.76 3.92
CA SER A 122 -5.43 20.56 5.12
C SER A 122 -4.70 21.08 6.36
N ALA A 123 -5.47 21.63 7.30
CA ALA A 123 -4.95 22.25 8.52
C ALA A 123 -4.64 21.24 9.65
N PHE A 124 -4.08 20.09 9.29
CA PHE A 124 -3.62 19.13 10.29
C PHE A 124 -2.43 19.69 11.06
N ARG A 125 -2.43 19.50 12.37
CA ARG A 125 -1.33 19.96 13.25
C ARG A 125 -0.32 18.86 13.53
N GLN A 126 -0.79 17.61 13.59
CA GLN A 126 0.04 16.44 13.88
C GLN A 126 -0.56 15.18 13.25
N ILE A 127 0.31 14.23 12.93
CA ILE A 127 -0.08 12.89 12.47
C ILE A 127 0.34 11.85 13.50
N LEU A 128 -0.60 10.95 13.82
CA LEU A 128 -0.41 9.78 14.68
C LEU A 128 -0.48 8.53 13.80
N PRO A 129 0.67 7.99 13.37
CA PRO A 129 0.71 6.78 12.54
C PRO A 129 0.56 5.51 13.39
N ALA A 130 0.24 4.37 12.76
CA ALA A 130 0.26 3.07 13.44
C ALA A 130 1.70 2.60 13.75
N HIS A 131 2.68 3.04 12.96
CA HIS A 131 4.08 2.69 13.12
C HIS A 131 4.98 3.93 13.06
N GLY A 132 6.01 3.94 13.91
CA GLY A 132 6.93 5.06 14.06
C GLY A 132 6.46 6.10 15.08
N GLY A 133 7.15 7.23 15.10
CA GLY A 133 6.84 8.32 16.03
C GLY A 133 5.80 9.29 15.46
N LEU A 134 5.32 10.17 16.34
CA LEU A 134 4.47 11.30 15.98
C LEU A 134 5.14 12.16 14.89
N ILE A 135 4.34 12.65 13.95
CA ILE A 135 4.79 13.53 12.86
C ILE A 135 4.23 14.94 13.12
N ASP A 136 5.11 15.86 13.41
CA ASP A 136 4.81 17.26 13.77
C ASP A 136 4.66 18.20 12.57
N ARG A 137 5.04 17.72 11.36
CA ARG A 137 4.97 18.47 10.10
C ARG A 137 4.14 17.72 9.05
N PRO A 138 2.81 17.65 9.20
CA PRO A 138 1.94 16.89 8.33
C PRO A 138 2.10 17.20 6.83
N GLY A 139 2.12 18.48 6.48
CA GLY A 139 2.27 18.90 5.08
C GLY A 139 3.55 18.39 4.45
N ARG A 140 4.67 18.45 5.18
CA ARG A 140 5.96 17.92 4.72
C ARG A 140 5.92 16.41 4.52
N ALA A 141 5.34 15.67 5.47
CA ALA A 141 5.22 14.22 5.37
C ALA A 141 4.38 13.78 4.17
N ILE A 142 3.29 14.49 3.88
CA ILE A 142 2.44 14.26 2.71
C ILE A 142 3.26 14.48 1.42
N GLU A 143 3.99 15.58 1.30
CA GLU A 143 4.79 15.86 0.11
C GLU A 143 5.93 14.87 -0.08
N GLU A 144 6.62 14.48 0.99
CA GLU A 144 7.67 13.47 0.94
C GLU A 144 7.14 12.10 0.50
N ALA A 145 5.95 11.70 0.96
CA ALA A 145 5.32 10.45 0.54
C ALA A 145 4.90 10.48 -0.95
N ILE A 146 4.38 11.60 -1.43
CA ILE A 146 4.05 11.79 -2.85
C ILE A 146 5.32 11.71 -3.70
N LEU A 147 6.35 12.49 -3.36
CA LEU A 147 7.62 12.53 -4.08
C LEU A 147 8.28 11.16 -4.14
N PHE A 148 8.27 10.41 -3.04
CA PHE A 148 8.82 9.05 -3.00
C PHE A 148 8.24 8.15 -4.09
N TYR A 149 6.92 8.16 -4.28
CA TYR A 149 6.28 7.34 -5.30
C TYR A 149 6.41 7.93 -6.70
N GLU A 150 6.38 9.24 -6.87
CA GLU A 150 6.60 9.88 -8.18
C GLU A 150 8.00 9.58 -8.73
N VAL A 151 9.03 9.69 -7.89
CA VAL A 151 10.41 9.29 -8.27
C VAL A 151 10.47 7.79 -8.64
N ARG A 152 9.74 6.95 -7.92
CA ARG A 152 9.71 5.51 -8.21
C ARG A 152 9.02 5.21 -9.53
N VAL A 153 7.89 5.83 -9.81
CA VAL A 153 7.19 5.69 -11.10
C VAL A 153 8.11 6.10 -12.24
N GLN A 154 8.77 7.25 -12.15
CA GLN A 154 9.75 7.69 -13.16
C GLN A 154 10.90 6.68 -13.38
N ARG A 155 11.38 6.04 -12.31
CA ARG A 155 12.41 4.99 -12.43
C ARG A 155 11.89 3.75 -13.16
N ILE A 156 10.64 3.35 -12.90
CA ILE A 156 9.98 2.25 -13.60
C ILE A 156 9.80 2.59 -15.08
N GLU A 157 9.33 3.79 -15.40
CA GLU A 157 9.16 4.26 -16.79
C GLU A 157 10.48 4.23 -17.55
N ARG A 158 11.57 4.73 -16.95
CA ARG A 158 12.91 4.65 -17.57
C ARG A 158 13.38 3.20 -17.76
N ALA A 159 13.11 2.30 -16.83
CA ALA A 159 13.44 0.89 -16.95
C ALA A 159 12.64 0.22 -18.08
N LEU A 160 11.34 0.53 -18.20
CA LEU A 160 10.49 0.08 -19.30
C LEU A 160 10.99 0.57 -20.66
N GLN A 161 11.34 1.85 -20.79
CA GLN A 161 11.89 2.41 -22.02
C GLN A 161 13.17 1.71 -22.46
N ARG A 162 14.10 1.43 -21.52
CA ARG A 162 15.33 0.70 -21.81
C ARG A 162 15.06 -0.74 -22.26
N ALA A 163 14.14 -1.43 -21.57
CA ALA A 163 13.78 -2.80 -21.94
C ALA A 163 13.07 -2.86 -23.30
N ALA A 164 12.22 -1.88 -23.61
CA ALA A 164 11.49 -1.81 -24.88
C ALA A 164 12.41 -1.59 -26.09
N GLN A 165 13.53 -0.88 -25.95
CA GLN A 165 14.51 -0.69 -27.00
C GLN A 165 15.18 -2.00 -27.46
N GLY A 166 15.26 -3.03 -26.57
CA GLY A 166 15.86 -4.32 -26.89
C GLY A 166 14.87 -5.36 -27.41
N ILE A 167 13.75 -5.55 -26.75
CA ILE A 167 12.82 -6.66 -26.98
C ILE A 167 11.36 -6.24 -27.19
N GLY A 168 11.09 -4.93 -27.26
CA GLY A 168 9.74 -4.39 -27.46
C GLY A 168 8.77 -4.51 -26.28
N HIS A 169 9.06 -5.34 -25.30
CA HIS A 169 8.26 -5.51 -24.08
C HIS A 169 9.11 -6.02 -22.93
N ALA A 170 8.64 -5.87 -21.69
CA ALA A 170 9.27 -6.43 -20.52
C ALA A 170 8.23 -6.93 -19.52
N SER A 171 8.53 -8.05 -18.88
CA SER A 171 7.74 -8.53 -17.75
C SER A 171 8.01 -7.69 -16.49
N ALA A 172 7.08 -7.69 -15.52
CA ALA A 172 7.30 -7.05 -14.24
C ALA A 172 8.55 -7.59 -13.51
N TRP A 173 8.86 -8.88 -13.72
CA TRP A 173 10.08 -9.50 -13.20
C TRP A 173 11.35 -8.89 -13.78
N GLN A 174 11.42 -8.69 -15.09
CA GLN A 174 12.57 -8.05 -15.74
C GLN A 174 12.77 -6.61 -15.28
N ILE A 175 11.65 -5.85 -15.14
CA ILE A 175 11.71 -4.50 -14.58
C ILE A 175 12.19 -4.52 -13.13
N TRP A 176 11.71 -5.47 -12.32
CA TRP A 176 12.16 -5.62 -10.94
C TRP A 176 13.68 -5.86 -10.86
N GLN A 177 14.22 -6.74 -11.69
CA GLN A 177 15.67 -7.03 -11.75
C GLN A 177 16.49 -5.80 -12.16
N LEU A 178 15.99 -5.00 -13.10
CA LEU A 178 16.65 -3.75 -13.51
C LEU A 178 16.65 -2.70 -12.38
N LEU A 179 15.57 -2.64 -11.59
CA LEU A 179 15.45 -1.66 -10.52
C LEU A 179 16.22 -2.07 -9.25
N PHE A 180 16.35 -3.36 -9.00
CA PHE A 180 16.93 -3.92 -7.79
C PHE A 180 17.99 -5.00 -8.04
N PRO A 181 19.05 -4.70 -8.80
CA PRO A 181 20.02 -5.70 -9.25
C PRO A 181 20.84 -6.33 -8.12
N LYS A 182 20.86 -5.70 -6.94
CA LYS A 182 21.62 -6.17 -5.77
C LYS A 182 20.75 -6.90 -4.74
N LEU A 183 19.45 -7.03 -4.97
CA LEU A 183 18.56 -7.69 -4.04
C LEU A 183 18.43 -9.17 -4.38
N ASP A 184 18.52 -10.02 -3.35
CA ASP A 184 18.16 -11.43 -3.51
C ASP A 184 16.66 -11.57 -3.75
N PRO A 185 16.23 -12.04 -4.92
CA PRO A 185 14.80 -12.18 -5.22
C PRO A 185 14.12 -13.21 -4.32
N ARG A 186 14.84 -14.21 -3.81
CA ARG A 186 14.27 -15.28 -2.98
C ARG A 186 13.75 -14.75 -1.65
N THR A 187 14.42 -13.73 -1.10
CA THR A 187 14.08 -13.18 0.21
C THR A 187 13.35 -11.85 0.15
N GLN A 188 13.57 -11.03 -0.89
CA GLN A 188 13.16 -9.62 -0.92
C GLN A 188 12.16 -9.27 -2.04
N MET A 189 11.77 -10.23 -2.88
CA MET A 189 10.89 -9.97 -4.01
C MET A 189 9.50 -9.47 -3.56
N ARG A 190 8.93 -10.08 -2.53
CA ARG A 190 7.52 -9.89 -2.16
C ARG A 190 7.15 -8.41 -1.94
N THR A 191 7.89 -7.71 -1.10
CA THR A 191 7.58 -6.33 -0.73
C THR A 191 7.83 -5.34 -1.87
N ARG A 192 8.75 -5.66 -2.77
CA ARG A 192 9.17 -4.73 -3.83
C ARG A 192 8.55 -5.01 -5.18
N MET A 193 8.07 -6.24 -5.41
CA MET A 193 7.33 -6.57 -6.64
C MET A 193 5.99 -5.83 -6.69
N MET A 194 5.30 -5.70 -5.57
CA MET A 194 4.06 -4.92 -5.48
C MET A 194 4.24 -3.46 -5.89
N MET A 195 5.44 -2.92 -5.73
CA MET A 195 5.76 -1.55 -6.16
C MET A 195 5.98 -1.43 -7.68
N VAL A 196 6.20 -2.53 -8.38
CA VAL A 196 6.35 -2.57 -9.85
C VAL A 196 5.00 -2.84 -10.52
N ILE A 197 4.14 -3.60 -9.87
CA ILE A 197 2.82 -4.00 -10.40
C ILE A 197 1.74 -2.94 -10.12
N GLY A 198 1.84 -2.22 -8.99
CA GLY A 198 0.88 -1.19 -8.56
C GLY A 198 0.85 0.03 -9.42
#